data_b9a03e9ee6b658e3dee2b96d121c8164
#
_entry.id   b9a03e9ee6b658e3dee2b96d121c8164
#
_cell.length_a   1.000
_cell.length_b   1.000
_cell.length_c   1.000
_cell.angle_alpha   90.00
_cell.angle_beta   90.00
_cell.angle_gamma   90.00
#
_symmetry.space_group_name_H-M   'P 1'
#
loop_
_entity.id
_entity.type
_entity.pdbx_description
1 polymer ?
#
loop_
_entity_poly.entity_id
_entity_poly.type
_entity_poly.pdbx_seq_one_letter_code
_entity_poly.pdbx_strand_id
1 'polypeptide(L)'
;KFQFGYYYPTKDKEKQLWKIYYPMNKKYRFITNYKKSIIQGIHNMPKNGEYLVITKSLKDVMCLYELGIPAIAPNSENQFVSDILYSKLKERFKKIFLFYDSDLAGISNMNKIRKKFSDILPIYIPRRYKAKDISDFYSKYGSLKTFDLIENTKRLYLNG
;
A
#
# COMPACT_ATOMS: atom_id res chain seq x y z
N LYS A 1 11.17 8.39 23.65
CA LYS A 1 11.46 7.85 22.30
C LYS A 1 10.15 7.37 21.69
N PHE A 2 9.73 7.96 20.56
CA PHE A 2 8.51 7.52 19.87
C PHE A 2 8.78 6.19 19.17
N GLN A 3 7.86 5.23 19.35
CA GLN A 3 7.85 3.96 18.66
C GLN A 3 6.40 3.57 18.34
N PHE A 4 6.20 2.84 17.25
CA PHE A 4 4.90 2.35 16.83
C PHE A 4 4.95 0.84 16.71
N GLY A 5 3.98 0.16 17.30
CA GLY A 5 3.79 -1.29 17.18
C GLY A 5 2.67 -1.60 16.20
N TYR A 6 2.98 -2.35 15.15
CA TYR A 6 1.99 -2.86 14.21
C TYR A 6 1.71 -4.32 14.54
N TYR A 7 0.48 -4.61 14.88
CA TYR A 7 0.00 -5.95 15.15
C TYR A 7 -0.58 -6.58 13.89
N TYR A 8 -0.22 -7.84 13.64
CA TYR A 8 -0.77 -8.61 12.52
C TYR A 8 -1.50 -9.83 13.07
N PRO A 9 -2.84 -9.87 12.98
CA PRO A 9 -3.61 -11.02 13.44
C PRO A 9 -3.25 -12.27 12.65
N THR A 10 -3.21 -13.41 13.30
CA THR A 10 -2.99 -14.73 12.71
C THR A 10 -4.18 -15.63 12.99
N LYS A 11 -4.29 -16.73 12.22
CA LYS A 11 -5.30 -17.76 12.47
C LYS A 11 -5.06 -18.47 13.81
N ASP A 12 -3.80 -18.59 14.22
CA ASP A 12 -3.35 -19.11 15.48
C ASP A 12 -3.35 -17.97 16.49
N LYS A 13 -4.34 -17.94 17.39
CA LYS A 13 -4.52 -16.88 18.39
C LYS A 13 -3.36 -16.77 19.38
N GLU A 14 -2.56 -17.83 19.55
CA GLU A 14 -1.38 -17.83 20.42
C GLU A 14 -0.17 -17.15 19.75
N LYS A 15 -0.17 -17.04 18.42
CA LYS A 15 0.91 -16.39 17.66
C LYS A 15 0.59 -14.94 17.37
N GLN A 16 1.17 -14.05 18.16
CA GLN A 16 1.10 -12.62 17.90
C GLN A 16 2.28 -12.18 17.05
N LEU A 17 2.00 -11.62 15.88
CA LEU A 17 3.03 -11.07 15.00
C LEU A 17 3.07 -9.56 15.10
N TRP A 18 4.27 -9.03 15.31
CA TRP A 18 4.52 -7.61 15.51
C TRP A 18 5.63 -7.08 14.60
N LYS A 19 5.43 -5.83 14.17
CA LYS A 19 6.48 -5.00 13.57
C LYS A 19 6.56 -3.71 14.38
N ILE A 20 7.69 -3.48 15.05
CA ILE A 20 7.91 -2.25 15.81
C ILE A 20 8.72 -1.30 14.93
N TYR A 21 8.22 -0.07 14.80
CA TYR A 21 8.85 0.99 14.02
C TYR A 21 9.44 2.05 14.96
N TYR A 22 10.72 2.34 14.75
CA TYR A 22 11.48 3.35 15.48
C TYR A 22 11.86 4.50 14.52
N PRO A 23 11.03 5.53 14.33
CA PRO A 23 11.27 6.58 13.34
C PRO A 23 12.57 7.34 13.55
N MET A 24 13.01 7.50 14.81
CA MET A 24 14.22 8.23 15.19
C MET A 24 15.49 7.37 15.20
N ASN A 25 15.38 6.06 14.98
CA ASN A 25 16.54 5.18 14.96
C ASN A 25 16.98 4.89 13.54
N LYS A 26 18.09 5.46 13.12
CA LYS A 26 18.62 5.28 11.76
C LYS A 26 19.15 3.87 11.49
N LYS A 27 19.64 3.16 12.53
CA LYS A 27 20.27 1.84 12.39
C LYS A 27 19.26 0.70 12.45
N TYR A 28 18.29 0.78 13.37
CA TYR A 28 17.28 -0.25 13.62
C TYR A 28 15.88 0.34 13.50
N ARG A 29 15.48 0.69 12.27
CA ARG A 29 14.18 1.30 12.02
C ARG A 29 13.02 0.36 12.31
N PHE A 30 13.22 -0.94 12.09
CA PHE A 30 12.18 -1.94 12.28
C PHE A 30 12.71 -3.15 13.03
N ILE A 31 11.92 -3.65 13.98
CA ILE A 31 12.11 -4.93 14.65
C ILE A 31 10.85 -5.75 14.43
N THR A 32 11.01 -7.02 14.07
CA THR A 32 9.90 -7.95 13.85
C THR A 32 10.16 -9.25 14.60
N ASN A 33 9.11 -9.90 15.07
CA ASN A 33 9.17 -11.23 15.68
C ASN A 33 8.80 -12.36 14.70
N TYR A 34 8.82 -12.08 13.39
CA TYR A 34 8.48 -13.04 12.35
C TYR A 34 9.49 -13.03 11.21
N LYS A 35 9.61 -14.20 10.57
CA LYS A 35 10.51 -14.40 9.41
C LYS A 35 9.76 -14.50 8.07
N LYS A 36 8.42 -14.67 8.10
CA LYS A 36 7.60 -14.84 6.89
C LYS A 36 7.17 -13.50 6.32
N SER A 37 6.97 -13.49 5.01
CA SER A 37 6.36 -12.36 4.31
C SER A 37 4.92 -12.15 4.80
N ILE A 38 4.60 -10.95 5.26
CA ILE A 38 3.26 -10.54 5.67
C ILE A 38 2.72 -9.54 4.65
N ILE A 39 1.44 -9.62 4.35
CA ILE A 39 0.74 -8.59 3.58
C ILE A 39 -0.02 -7.71 4.57
N GLN A 40 0.41 -6.47 4.67
CA GLN A 40 -0.15 -5.47 5.55
C GLN A 40 -1.53 -5.03 5.04
N GLY A 41 -2.52 -4.93 5.92
CA GLY A 41 -3.89 -4.54 5.57
C GLY A 41 -4.78 -5.67 5.04
N ILE A 42 -4.26 -6.87 4.78
CA ILE A 42 -5.03 -7.97 4.17
C ILE A 42 -6.25 -8.40 5.00
N HIS A 43 -6.19 -8.27 6.33
CA HIS A 43 -7.28 -8.66 7.22
C HIS A 43 -8.46 -7.68 7.20
N ASN A 44 -8.22 -6.43 6.82
CA ASN A 44 -9.23 -5.38 6.74
C ASN A 44 -9.78 -5.20 5.31
N MET A 45 -9.26 -5.99 4.38
CA MET A 45 -9.66 -5.90 2.98
C MET A 45 -11.03 -6.55 2.77
N PRO A 46 -11.96 -5.94 2.03
CA PRO A 46 -13.25 -6.53 1.70
C PRO A 46 -13.07 -7.81 0.88
N LYS A 47 -14.06 -8.71 0.90
CA LYS A 47 -14.02 -9.97 0.16
C LYS A 47 -13.87 -9.76 -1.35
N ASN A 48 -14.54 -8.75 -1.90
CA ASN A 48 -14.49 -8.34 -3.30
C ASN A 48 -14.73 -6.83 -3.43
N GLY A 49 -14.54 -6.26 -4.60
CA GLY A 49 -14.80 -4.85 -4.84
C GLY A 49 -14.48 -4.42 -6.28
N GLU A 50 -14.81 -3.18 -6.58
CA GLU A 50 -14.50 -2.57 -7.89
C GLU A 50 -12.99 -2.43 -8.10
N TYR A 51 -12.26 -2.11 -7.02
CA TYR A 51 -10.82 -1.94 -7.10
C TYR A 51 -10.12 -2.21 -5.77
N LEU A 52 -8.80 -2.42 -5.86
CA LEU A 52 -7.88 -2.55 -4.74
C LEU A 52 -6.64 -1.72 -5.03
N VAL A 53 -6.11 -1.03 -4.03
CA VAL A 53 -4.83 -0.33 -4.13
C VAL A 53 -3.73 -1.17 -3.47
N ILE A 54 -2.65 -1.43 -4.19
CA ILE A 54 -1.40 -1.99 -3.63
C ILE A 54 -0.43 -0.83 -3.45
N THR A 55 -0.06 -0.56 -2.21
CA THR A 55 0.87 0.51 -1.85
C THR A 55 2.14 -0.05 -1.21
N LYS A 56 3.05 0.82 -0.77
CA LYS A 56 4.39 0.44 -0.31
C LYS A 56 4.46 0.15 1.18
N SER A 57 3.63 0.79 2.00
CA SER A 57 3.76 0.76 3.46
C SER A 57 2.42 0.64 4.19
N LEU A 58 2.46 0.14 5.44
CA LEU A 58 1.26 0.11 6.29
C LEU A 58 0.73 1.51 6.57
N LYS A 59 1.60 2.52 6.68
CA LYS A 59 1.19 3.91 6.89
C LYS A 59 0.27 4.40 5.76
N ASP A 60 0.62 4.08 4.51
CA ASP A 60 -0.19 4.42 3.35
C ASP A 60 -1.51 3.64 3.32
N VAL A 61 -1.46 2.34 3.69
CA VAL A 61 -2.68 1.52 3.84
C VAL A 61 -3.64 2.14 4.86
N MET A 62 -3.12 2.64 5.99
CA MET A 62 -3.95 3.28 7.03
C MET A 62 -4.59 4.57 6.51
N CYS A 63 -3.86 5.41 5.78
CA CYS A 63 -4.40 6.61 5.16
C CYS A 63 -5.52 6.29 4.16
N LEU A 64 -5.31 5.26 3.33
CA LEU A 64 -6.32 4.82 2.36
C LEU A 64 -7.54 4.21 3.03
N TYR A 65 -7.33 3.42 4.08
CA TYR A 65 -8.42 2.82 4.86
C TYR A 65 -9.32 3.87 5.51
N GLU A 66 -8.74 4.94 6.06
CA GLU A 66 -9.50 6.07 6.62
C GLU A 66 -10.39 6.76 5.57
N LEU A 67 -9.99 6.72 4.31
CA LEU A 67 -10.76 7.23 3.16
C LEU A 67 -11.77 6.21 2.60
N GLY A 68 -11.93 5.04 3.23
CA GLY A 68 -12.79 3.97 2.73
C GLY A 68 -12.23 3.25 1.48
N ILE A 69 -10.95 3.42 1.18
CA ILE A 69 -10.29 2.85 0.00
C ILE A 69 -9.60 1.54 0.38
N PRO A 70 -10.01 0.39 -0.20
CA PRO A 70 -9.38 -0.88 0.09
C PRO A 70 -7.91 -0.89 -0.37
N ALA A 71 -7.00 -1.18 0.56
CA ALA A 71 -5.58 -1.16 0.28
C ALA A 71 -4.82 -2.24 1.03
N ILE A 72 -3.72 -2.70 0.42
CA ILE A 72 -2.74 -3.60 1.03
C ILE A 72 -1.31 -3.14 0.69
N ALA A 73 -0.36 -3.61 1.47
CA ALA A 73 1.05 -3.40 1.18
C ALA A 73 1.89 -4.66 1.49
N PRO A 74 2.94 -4.94 0.71
CA PRO A 74 3.95 -5.92 1.10
C PRO A 74 4.65 -5.47 2.39
N ASN A 75 5.27 -6.43 3.10
CA ASN A 75 5.97 -6.12 4.33
C ASN A 75 7.30 -5.37 4.13
N SER A 76 7.85 -5.43 2.94
CA SER A 76 9.16 -4.87 2.58
C SER A 76 9.10 -4.18 1.23
N GLU A 77 9.85 -3.09 1.10
CA GLU A 77 9.95 -2.28 -0.12
C GLU A 77 10.49 -3.05 -1.34
N ASN A 78 11.29 -4.08 -1.09
CA ASN A 78 11.89 -4.91 -2.13
C ASN A 78 11.03 -6.10 -2.55
N GLN A 79 9.86 -6.26 -1.93
CA GLN A 79 8.94 -7.35 -2.23
C GLN A 79 7.65 -6.80 -2.84
N PHE A 80 7.12 -7.53 -3.79
CA PHE A 80 5.75 -7.37 -4.26
C PHE A 80 4.92 -8.57 -3.80
N VAL A 81 3.63 -8.54 -4.01
CA VAL A 81 2.77 -9.70 -3.74
C VAL A 81 3.16 -10.87 -4.65
N SER A 82 3.03 -12.10 -4.17
CA SER A 82 3.31 -13.28 -4.99
C SER A 82 2.32 -13.40 -6.16
N ASP A 83 2.72 -14.09 -7.22
CA ASP A 83 1.87 -14.32 -8.40
C ASP A 83 0.56 -15.02 -8.01
N ILE A 84 0.63 -16.00 -7.11
CA ILE A 84 -0.55 -16.69 -6.57
C ILE A 84 -1.49 -15.72 -5.85
N LEU A 85 -0.94 -14.82 -5.02
CA LEU A 85 -1.78 -13.83 -4.33
C LEU A 85 -2.34 -12.82 -5.32
N TYR A 86 -1.55 -12.36 -6.30
CA TYR A 86 -2.02 -11.42 -7.32
C TYR A 86 -3.19 -12.00 -8.12
N SER A 87 -3.09 -13.25 -8.56
CA SER A 87 -4.19 -13.94 -9.25
C SER A 87 -5.46 -14.01 -8.41
N LYS A 88 -5.34 -14.38 -7.13
CA LYS A 88 -6.49 -14.40 -6.20
C LYS A 88 -7.10 -13.01 -5.97
N LEU A 89 -6.29 -11.95 -5.99
CA LEU A 89 -6.78 -10.58 -5.87
C LEU A 89 -7.56 -10.16 -7.12
N LYS A 90 -7.12 -10.58 -8.30
CA LYS A 90 -7.83 -10.33 -9.56
C LYS A 90 -9.20 -11.01 -9.67
N GLU A 91 -9.37 -12.18 -9.05
CA GLU A 91 -10.68 -12.83 -8.94
C GLU A 91 -11.65 -12.03 -8.05
N ARG A 92 -11.13 -11.21 -7.16
CA ARG A 92 -11.90 -10.47 -6.14
C ARG A 92 -12.15 -9.01 -6.49
N PHE A 93 -11.25 -8.41 -7.26
CA PHE A 93 -11.30 -6.99 -7.61
C PHE A 93 -11.23 -6.78 -9.11
N LYS A 94 -12.14 -5.97 -9.66
CA LYS A 94 -12.18 -5.70 -11.11
C LYS A 94 -10.92 -4.98 -11.60
N LYS A 95 -10.33 -4.12 -10.79
CA LYS A 95 -9.10 -3.39 -11.09
C LYS A 95 -8.13 -3.42 -9.91
N ILE A 96 -6.85 -3.52 -10.20
CA ILE A 96 -5.79 -3.39 -9.18
C ILE A 96 -4.94 -2.19 -9.53
N PHE A 97 -4.83 -1.27 -8.59
CA PHE A 97 -3.98 -0.08 -8.71
C PHE A 97 -2.68 -0.26 -7.94
N LEU A 98 -1.62 0.31 -8.45
CA LEU A 98 -0.29 0.37 -7.83
C LEU A 98 0.04 1.81 -7.47
N PHE A 99 0.24 2.07 -6.19
CA PHE A 99 0.50 3.41 -5.68
C PHE A 99 1.76 3.42 -4.79
N TYR A 100 2.92 3.62 -5.39
CA TYR A 100 4.22 3.68 -4.71
C TYR A 100 4.72 5.13 -4.63
N ASP A 101 5.92 5.32 -4.06
CA ASP A 101 6.54 6.64 -3.95
C ASP A 101 6.66 7.31 -5.33
N SER A 102 6.49 8.62 -5.35
CA SER A 102 6.61 9.44 -6.57
C SER A 102 8.04 9.92 -6.84
N ASP A 103 9.04 9.37 -6.14
CA ASP A 103 10.44 9.57 -6.46
C ASP A 103 10.93 8.62 -7.57
N LEU A 104 12.16 8.84 -8.07
CA LEU A 104 12.71 8.04 -9.16
C LEU A 104 12.78 6.55 -8.84
N ALA A 105 13.10 6.20 -7.59
CA ALA A 105 13.19 4.81 -7.14
C ALA A 105 11.81 4.13 -7.13
N GLY A 106 10.79 4.82 -6.59
CA GLY A 106 9.42 4.33 -6.55
C GLY A 106 8.83 4.17 -7.96
N ILE A 107 9.03 5.15 -8.85
CA ILE A 107 8.58 5.07 -10.24
C ILE A 107 9.28 3.91 -10.98
N SER A 108 10.59 3.76 -10.80
CA SER A 108 11.35 2.64 -11.39
C SER A 108 10.81 1.29 -10.91
N ASN A 109 10.50 1.17 -9.62
CA ASN A 109 9.95 -0.05 -9.05
C ASN A 109 8.53 -0.33 -9.57
N MET A 110 7.66 0.66 -9.65
CA MET A 110 6.34 0.52 -10.28
C MET A 110 6.44 0.03 -11.72
N ASN A 111 7.38 0.57 -12.51
CA ASN A 111 7.59 0.14 -13.89
C ASN A 111 8.06 -1.32 -14.00
N LYS A 112 8.91 -1.80 -13.08
CA LYS A 112 9.31 -3.22 -13.00
C LYS A 112 8.11 -4.11 -12.68
N ILE A 113 7.28 -3.72 -11.73
CA ILE A 113 6.08 -4.46 -11.35
C ILE A 113 5.10 -4.53 -12.53
N ARG A 114 4.88 -3.42 -13.24
CA ARG A 114 4.00 -3.34 -14.40
C ARG A 114 4.49 -4.15 -15.61
N LYS A 115 5.80 -4.33 -15.76
CA LYS A 115 6.33 -5.25 -16.77
C LYS A 115 5.96 -6.71 -16.50
N LYS A 116 5.85 -7.08 -15.24
CA LYS A 116 5.45 -8.43 -14.82
C LYS A 116 3.93 -8.59 -14.79
N PHE A 117 3.20 -7.58 -14.34
CA PHE A 117 1.74 -7.55 -14.22
C PHE A 117 1.19 -6.41 -15.08
N SER A 118 1.02 -6.67 -16.37
CA SER A 118 0.70 -5.65 -17.38
C SER A 118 -0.66 -4.97 -17.19
N ASP A 119 -1.56 -5.62 -16.46
CA ASP A 119 -2.91 -5.15 -16.16
C ASP A 119 -3.04 -4.34 -14.86
N ILE A 120 -1.94 -4.19 -14.12
CA ILE A 120 -1.92 -3.31 -12.95
C ILE A 120 -1.82 -1.84 -13.35
N LEU A 121 -2.65 -1.00 -12.76
CA LEU A 121 -2.82 0.40 -13.14
C LEU A 121 -2.06 1.32 -12.17
N PRO A 122 -1.17 2.19 -12.65
CA PRO A 122 -0.41 3.06 -11.76
C PRO A 122 -1.21 4.27 -11.31
N ILE A 123 -1.03 4.65 -10.05
CA ILE A 123 -1.42 5.96 -9.52
C ILE A 123 -0.15 6.77 -9.26
N TYR A 124 -0.11 8.02 -9.73
CA TYR A 124 1.00 8.94 -9.51
C TYR A 124 0.53 10.21 -8.82
N ILE A 125 1.34 10.71 -7.89
CA ILE A 125 1.17 12.07 -7.36
C ILE A 125 1.79 13.04 -8.36
N PRO A 126 1.03 13.99 -8.92
CA PRO A 126 1.61 15.01 -9.80
C PRO A 126 2.72 15.80 -9.10
N ARG A 127 3.83 16.03 -9.80
CA ARG A 127 5.04 16.69 -9.25
C ARG A 127 4.78 18.05 -8.60
N ARG A 128 3.76 18.79 -9.09
CA ARG A 128 3.36 20.09 -8.52
C ARG A 128 2.99 20.03 -7.04
N TYR A 129 2.56 18.87 -6.53
CA TYR A 129 2.19 18.70 -5.13
C TYR A 129 3.39 18.45 -4.20
N LYS A 130 4.58 18.19 -4.74
CA LYS A 130 5.81 17.97 -3.95
C LYS A 130 5.62 16.97 -2.79
N ALA A 131 4.77 15.99 -2.96
CA ALA A 131 4.52 14.92 -2.01
C ALA A 131 5.17 13.62 -2.52
N LYS A 132 5.80 12.88 -1.60
CA LYS A 132 6.55 11.69 -1.91
C LYS A 132 5.65 10.45 -2.02
N ASP A 133 4.79 10.26 -1.05
CA ASP A 133 3.89 9.12 -0.91
C ASP A 133 2.49 9.58 -0.51
N ILE A 134 1.54 8.65 -0.41
CA ILE A 134 0.15 8.98 -0.10
C ILE A 134 0.01 9.59 1.30
N SER A 135 0.78 9.13 2.27
CA SER A 135 0.71 9.65 3.63
C SER A 135 1.31 11.06 3.74
N ASP A 136 2.34 11.37 2.95
CA ASP A 136 2.87 12.73 2.84
C ASP A 136 1.86 13.66 2.13
N PHE A 137 1.20 13.15 1.08
CA PHE A 137 0.13 13.90 0.40
C PHE A 137 -1.05 14.16 1.32
N TYR A 138 -1.50 13.15 2.04
CA TYR A 138 -2.58 13.26 3.03
C TYR A 138 -2.26 14.29 4.12
N SER A 139 -1.04 14.23 4.67
CA SER A 139 -0.58 15.18 5.69
C SER A 139 -0.56 16.63 5.20
N LYS A 140 -0.20 16.86 3.93
CA LYS A 140 -0.11 18.21 3.34
C LYS A 140 -1.44 18.78 2.86
N TYR A 141 -2.31 17.94 2.34
CA TYR A 141 -3.48 18.39 1.58
C TYR A 141 -4.81 17.93 2.16
N GLY A 142 -4.79 17.06 3.17
CA GLY A 142 -5.96 16.56 3.86
C GLY A 142 -6.71 15.44 3.12
N SER A 143 -7.74 14.93 3.79
CA SER A 143 -8.52 13.76 3.36
C SER A 143 -9.23 13.98 2.02
N LEU A 144 -9.93 15.11 1.85
CA LEU A 144 -10.71 15.38 0.63
C LEU A 144 -9.84 15.40 -0.62
N LYS A 145 -8.73 16.16 -0.62
CA LYS A 145 -7.82 16.19 -1.78
C LYS A 145 -7.15 14.85 -2.06
N THR A 146 -6.90 14.07 -1.02
CA THR A 146 -6.33 12.75 -1.18
C THR A 146 -7.33 11.78 -1.82
N PHE A 147 -8.58 11.82 -1.36
CA PHE A 147 -9.67 11.07 -1.96
C PHE A 147 -9.87 11.46 -3.44
N ASP A 148 -9.93 12.77 -3.74
CA ASP A 148 -10.09 13.27 -5.11
C ASP A 148 -8.96 12.84 -6.05
N LEU A 149 -7.71 12.82 -5.57
CA LEU A 149 -6.58 12.34 -6.35
C LEU A 149 -6.79 10.91 -6.82
N ILE A 150 -7.24 10.04 -5.91
CA ILE A 150 -7.43 8.62 -6.19
C ILE A 150 -8.65 8.41 -7.07
N GLU A 151 -9.79 9.05 -6.75
CA GLU A 151 -11.02 8.94 -7.52
C GLU A 151 -10.87 9.49 -8.94
N ASN A 152 -10.19 10.61 -9.12
CA ASN A 152 -9.93 11.15 -10.47
C ASN A 152 -9.03 10.21 -11.28
N THR A 153 -7.99 9.65 -10.65
CA THR A 153 -7.14 8.67 -11.34
C THR A 153 -7.94 7.41 -11.69
N LYS A 154 -8.76 6.93 -10.77
CA LYS A 154 -9.64 5.77 -10.99
C LYS A 154 -10.58 6.00 -12.18
N ARG A 155 -11.23 7.17 -12.25
CA ARG A 155 -12.15 7.52 -13.35
C ARG A 155 -11.48 7.46 -14.72
N LEU A 156 -10.22 7.89 -14.84
CA LEU A 156 -9.46 7.80 -16.08
C LEU A 156 -9.31 6.36 -16.60
N TYR A 157 -9.27 5.38 -15.71
CA TYR A 157 -9.08 3.98 -16.05
C TYR A 157 -10.37 3.13 -16.07
N LEU A 158 -11.46 3.65 -15.52
CA LEU A 158 -12.75 2.93 -15.50
C LEU A 158 -13.68 3.36 -16.63
N ASN A 159 -13.51 4.59 -17.13
CA ASN A 159 -14.37 5.18 -18.16
C ASN A 159 -13.68 5.24 -19.55
N GLY A 160 -12.47 4.72 -19.68
CA GLY A 160 -11.76 4.48 -20.94
C GLY A 160 -11.68 2.99 -21.25
#